data_9e9c6da827321c38abcbfb8629f9f4cc
#
_entry.id   9e9c6da827321c38abcbfb8629f9f4cc
#
_cell.length_a   1.000
_cell.length_b   1.000
_cell.length_c   1.000
_cell.angle_alpha   90.00
_cell.angle_beta   90.00
_cell.angle_gamma   90.00
#
_symmetry.space_group_name_H-M   'P 1'
#
loop_
_entity.id
_entity.type
_entity.pdbx_description
1 polymer ?
#
loop_
_entity_poly.entity_id
_entity_poly.type
_entity_poly.pdbx_seq_one_letter_code
_entity_poly.pdbx_strand_id
1 'polypeptide(L)'
;MPNNSDAGGVSRTLQGEERDKVIENFKALKAPSNMGLIARTAARRATLEELQWDLEYLLSLWEAIQEADQLKKAPFLIHRDDDLITRSLRDFLREDLTEVLVDTDEALSLIHI
;
A
#
# COMPACT_ATOMS: atom_id res chain seq x y z
N MET A 1 7.71 4.96 4.77
CA MET A 1 9.00 5.12 5.50
C MET A 1 8.70 5.58 6.93
N PRO A 2 8.35 4.67 7.84
CA PRO A 2 8.11 5.03 9.23
C PRO A 2 9.39 5.56 9.89
N ASN A 3 9.21 6.50 10.79
CA ASN A 3 10.30 7.13 11.53
C ASN A 3 11.35 7.86 10.66
N ASN A 4 11.02 8.18 9.43
CA ASN A 4 11.89 8.93 8.53
C ASN A 4 11.07 9.94 7.72
N SER A 5 10.96 11.15 8.26
CA SER A 5 10.21 12.25 7.62
C SER A 5 10.93 12.85 6.41
N ASP A 6 12.23 12.62 6.28
CA ASP A 6 13.04 13.14 5.17
C ASP A 6 12.96 12.27 3.92
N ALA A 7 12.52 11.01 4.09
CA ALA A 7 12.28 10.13 2.95
C ALA A 7 10.99 10.54 2.24
N GLY A 8 11.08 10.80 0.96
CA GLY A 8 9.91 11.15 0.18
C GLY A 8 10.23 11.32 -1.28
N GLY A 9 9.22 11.40 -2.08
CA GLY A 9 9.36 11.63 -3.50
C GLY A 9 8.38 10.89 -4.38
N VAL A 10 8.50 11.13 -5.65
CA VAL A 10 7.70 10.50 -6.70
C VAL A 10 8.63 9.79 -7.66
N SER A 11 8.23 8.60 -8.12
CA SER A 11 9.03 7.80 -9.05
C SER A 11 9.47 8.62 -10.27
N ARG A 12 10.74 8.47 -10.66
CA ARG A 12 11.29 9.15 -11.84
C ARG A 12 10.70 8.67 -13.16
N THR A 13 10.05 7.51 -13.17
CA THR A 13 9.38 6.99 -14.36
C THR A 13 8.06 7.70 -14.66
N LEU A 14 7.51 8.43 -13.68
CA LEU A 14 6.35 9.29 -13.87
C LEU A 14 6.79 10.63 -14.47
N GLN A 15 6.17 11.04 -15.57
CA GLN A 15 6.51 12.26 -16.29
C GLN A 15 5.27 13.02 -16.73
N GLY A 16 5.43 14.34 -16.96
CA GLY A 16 4.39 15.20 -17.50
C GLY A 16 3.19 15.38 -16.57
N GLU A 17 2.00 15.41 -17.14
CA GLU A 17 0.75 15.63 -16.41
C GLU A 17 0.45 14.53 -15.37
N GLU A 18 0.85 13.29 -15.66
CA GLU A 18 0.67 12.18 -14.73
C GLU A 18 1.47 12.39 -13.45
N ARG A 19 2.69 12.90 -13.58
CA ARG A 19 3.53 13.24 -12.44
C ARG A 19 2.91 14.37 -11.61
N ASP A 20 2.41 15.39 -12.27
CA ASP A 20 1.80 16.54 -11.59
C ASP A 20 0.55 16.14 -10.80
N LYS A 21 -0.29 15.28 -11.37
CA LYS A 21 -1.46 14.73 -10.67
C LYS A 21 -1.07 13.91 -9.45
N VAL A 22 -0.05 13.07 -9.57
CA VAL A 22 0.44 12.28 -8.42
C VAL A 22 0.97 13.18 -7.33
N ILE A 23 1.74 14.20 -7.66
CA ILE A 23 2.26 15.17 -6.70
C ILE A 23 1.12 15.92 -6.00
N GLU A 24 0.11 16.36 -6.73
CA GLU A 24 -1.05 17.05 -6.18
C GLU A 24 -1.84 16.15 -5.23
N ASN A 25 -2.12 14.91 -5.64
CA ASN A 25 -2.79 13.93 -4.78
C ASN A 25 -1.97 13.62 -3.52
N PHE A 26 -0.67 13.53 -3.66
CA PHE A 26 0.24 13.26 -2.54
C PHE A 26 0.22 14.38 -1.49
N LYS A 27 0.14 15.62 -1.93
CA LYS A 27 0.03 16.78 -1.01
C LYS A 27 -1.29 16.79 -0.25
N ALA A 28 -2.35 16.24 -0.84
CA ALA A 28 -3.66 16.14 -0.21
C ALA A 28 -3.78 14.97 0.79
N LEU A 29 -2.85 14.02 0.78
CA LEU A 29 -2.85 12.89 1.70
C LEU A 29 -2.54 13.33 3.13
N LYS A 30 -3.29 12.77 4.08
CA LYS A 30 -3.09 13.00 5.51
C LYS A 30 -2.11 11.96 6.06
N ALA A 31 -0.83 12.25 6.01
CA ALA A 31 0.21 11.41 6.57
C ALA A 31 0.71 11.94 7.91
N PRO A 32 1.15 11.06 8.83
CA PRO A 32 1.83 11.49 10.04
C PRO A 32 3.10 12.28 9.72
N SER A 33 3.39 13.32 10.52
CA SER A 33 4.52 14.22 10.27
C SER A 33 5.89 13.58 10.42
N ASN A 34 5.96 12.45 11.14
CA ASN A 34 7.21 11.71 11.37
C ASN A 34 7.46 10.60 10.35
N MET A 35 6.65 10.51 9.32
CA MET A 35 6.75 9.48 8.28
C MET A 35 6.91 10.10 6.90
N GLY A 36 7.78 9.51 6.09
CA GLY A 36 7.96 9.87 4.70
C GLY A 36 7.14 8.97 3.78
N LEU A 37 6.60 9.53 2.72
CA LEU A 37 5.86 8.81 1.69
C LEU A 37 6.60 8.83 0.36
N ILE A 38 6.60 7.70 -0.32
CA ILE A 38 7.18 7.55 -1.65
C ILE A 38 6.09 7.05 -2.60
N ALA A 39 5.80 7.82 -3.65
CA ALA A 39 4.90 7.40 -4.70
C ALA A 39 5.65 6.58 -5.76
N ARG A 40 5.22 5.35 -5.96
CA ARG A 40 5.75 4.48 -7.01
C ARG A 40 4.92 4.59 -8.30
N THR A 41 5.38 3.92 -9.34
CA THR A 41 4.76 3.96 -10.68
C THR A 41 3.28 3.57 -10.69
N ALA A 42 2.87 2.63 -9.81
CA ALA A 42 1.48 2.22 -9.68
C ALA A 42 0.53 3.35 -9.27
N ALA A 43 1.04 4.41 -8.63
CA ALA A 43 0.25 5.57 -8.24
C ALA A 43 -0.25 6.40 -9.43
N ARG A 44 0.28 6.18 -10.63
CA ARG A 44 -0.07 6.92 -11.85
C ARG A 44 -1.58 6.93 -12.15
N ARG A 45 -2.24 5.81 -11.92
CA ARG A 45 -3.67 5.63 -12.21
C ARG A 45 -4.55 5.63 -10.96
N ALA A 46 -3.96 5.82 -9.80
CA ALA A 46 -4.69 5.81 -8.55
C ALA A 46 -5.42 7.13 -8.32
N THR A 47 -6.65 7.05 -7.80
CA THR A 47 -7.39 8.21 -7.32
C THR A 47 -6.88 8.61 -5.93
N LEU A 48 -7.25 9.82 -5.47
CA LEU A 48 -6.92 10.26 -4.12
C LEU A 48 -7.48 9.32 -3.06
N GLU A 49 -8.69 8.81 -3.25
CA GLU A 49 -9.33 7.86 -2.33
C GLU A 49 -8.55 6.54 -2.24
N GLU A 50 -8.14 5.99 -3.39
CA GLU A 50 -7.33 4.77 -3.44
C GLU A 50 -5.98 4.95 -2.73
N LEU A 51 -5.33 6.10 -2.92
CA LEU A 51 -4.09 6.43 -2.23
C LEU A 51 -4.30 6.58 -0.73
N GLN A 52 -5.41 7.17 -0.31
CA GLN A 52 -5.74 7.31 1.11
C GLN A 52 -5.98 5.95 1.76
N TRP A 53 -6.70 5.06 1.09
CA TRP A 53 -6.92 3.68 1.58
C TRP A 53 -5.63 2.89 1.69
N ASP A 54 -4.75 3.01 0.71
CA ASP A 54 -3.45 2.34 0.76
C ASP A 54 -2.59 2.87 1.92
N LEU A 55 -2.61 4.17 2.14
CA LEU A 55 -1.92 4.79 3.28
C LEU A 55 -2.48 4.28 4.61
N GLU A 56 -3.80 4.23 4.77
CA GLU A 56 -4.45 3.72 5.98
C GLU A 56 -4.10 2.24 6.22
N TYR A 57 -4.08 1.43 5.16
CA TYR A 57 -3.64 0.05 5.24
C TYR A 57 -2.20 -0.07 5.74
N LEU A 58 -1.29 0.73 5.17
CA LEU A 58 0.12 0.72 5.58
C LEU A 58 0.31 1.19 7.02
N LEU A 59 -0.47 2.16 7.47
CA LEU A 59 -0.43 2.62 8.87
C LEU A 59 -0.92 1.54 9.82
N SER A 60 -2.01 0.85 9.49
CA SER A 60 -2.53 -0.27 10.28
C SER A 60 -1.52 -1.42 10.35
N LEU A 61 -0.85 -1.71 9.24
CA LEU A 61 0.21 -2.72 9.20
C LEU A 61 1.38 -2.33 10.11
N TRP A 62 1.78 -1.07 10.10
CA TRP A 62 2.86 -0.58 10.96
C TRP A 62 2.50 -0.68 12.45
N GLU A 63 1.27 -0.33 12.82
CA GLU A 63 0.78 -0.51 14.18
C GLU A 63 0.81 -1.97 14.61
N ALA A 64 0.35 -2.89 13.75
CA ALA A 64 0.40 -4.33 14.02
C ALA A 64 1.84 -4.83 14.21
N ILE A 65 2.79 -4.34 13.42
CA ILE A 65 4.22 -4.67 13.57
C ILE A 65 4.75 -4.20 14.92
N GLN A 66 4.42 -2.97 15.31
CA GLN A 66 4.86 -2.42 16.60
C GLN A 66 4.28 -3.19 17.79
N GLU A 67 3.00 -3.56 17.74
CA GLU A 67 2.37 -4.39 18.77
C GLU A 67 3.03 -5.76 18.87
N ALA A 68 3.29 -6.41 17.74
CA ALA A 68 3.93 -7.73 17.69
C ALA A 68 5.36 -7.68 18.28
N ASP A 69 6.09 -6.61 18.02
CA ASP A 69 7.45 -6.41 18.55
C ASP A 69 7.45 -6.33 20.10
N GLN A 70 6.41 -5.75 20.68
CA GLN A 70 6.27 -5.63 22.12
C GLN A 70 5.82 -6.93 22.83
N LEU A 71 5.09 -7.80 22.13
CA LEU A 71 4.44 -8.96 22.73
C LEU A 71 5.29 -10.23 22.72
N LYS A 72 6.30 -10.34 21.87
CA LYS A 72 7.10 -11.56 21.71
C LYS A 72 8.58 -11.29 21.80
N LYS A 73 9.31 -12.28 22.32
CA LYS A 73 10.78 -12.26 22.33
C LYS A 73 11.33 -12.56 20.94
N ALA A 74 12.28 -11.78 20.49
CA ALA A 74 13.00 -12.03 19.24
C ALA A 74 13.88 -13.31 19.31
N PRO A 75 14.16 -14.01 18.20
CA PRO A 75 13.62 -13.77 16.88
C PRO A 75 12.28 -14.45 16.63
N PHE A 76 11.38 -13.79 15.88
CA PHE A 76 10.13 -14.38 15.41
C PHE A 76 9.65 -13.69 14.13
N LEU A 77 8.77 -14.34 13.39
CA LEU A 77 8.19 -13.73 12.18
C LEU A 77 7.14 -12.69 12.57
N ILE A 78 7.41 -11.42 12.29
CA ILE A 78 6.48 -10.32 12.52
C ILE A 78 5.52 -10.19 11.34
N HIS A 79 6.07 -10.13 10.13
CA HIS A 79 5.31 -9.94 8.90
C HIS A 79 6.04 -10.61 7.73
N ARG A 80 5.29 -11.13 6.79
CA ARG A 80 5.77 -11.61 5.51
C ARG A 80 5.01 -10.88 4.41
N ASP A 81 5.73 -10.52 3.36
CA ASP A 81 5.07 -10.04 2.16
C ASP A 81 4.09 -11.08 1.63
N ASP A 82 2.98 -10.58 1.16
CA ASP A 82 1.94 -11.40 0.56
C ASP A 82 2.49 -12.23 -0.60
N ASP A 83 1.90 -13.39 -0.81
CA ASP A 83 2.20 -14.18 -2.00
C ASP A 83 1.75 -13.46 -3.28
N LEU A 84 2.09 -14.06 -4.42
CA LEU A 84 1.77 -13.46 -5.73
C LEU A 84 0.27 -13.21 -5.90
N ILE A 85 -0.57 -14.12 -5.43
CA ILE A 85 -2.03 -14.02 -5.56
C ILE A 85 -2.57 -12.83 -4.76
N THR A 86 -2.23 -12.75 -3.49
CA THR A 86 -2.67 -11.66 -2.60
C THR A 86 -2.16 -10.30 -3.09
N ARG A 87 -0.90 -10.24 -3.52
CA ARG A 87 -0.32 -9.03 -4.09
C ARG A 87 -1.03 -8.60 -5.37
N SER A 88 -1.34 -9.54 -6.27
CA SER A 88 -2.05 -9.24 -7.50
C SER A 88 -3.48 -8.74 -7.24
N LEU A 89 -4.19 -9.35 -6.31
CA LEU A 89 -5.51 -8.88 -5.89
C LEU A 89 -5.44 -7.45 -5.32
N ARG A 90 -4.48 -7.18 -4.46
CA ARG A 90 -4.29 -5.85 -3.89
C ARG A 90 -4.01 -4.78 -4.94
N ASP A 91 -3.18 -5.10 -5.94
CA ASP A 91 -2.73 -4.14 -6.94
C ASP A 91 -3.78 -3.92 -8.05
N PHE A 92 -4.57 -4.93 -8.37
CA PHE A 92 -5.46 -4.92 -9.54
C PHE A 92 -6.95 -5.01 -9.21
N LEU A 93 -7.33 -5.38 -8.00
CA LEU A 93 -8.74 -5.43 -7.62
C LEU A 93 -9.30 -4.01 -7.47
N ARG A 94 -10.20 -3.65 -8.38
CA ARG A 94 -10.83 -2.33 -8.46
C ARG A 94 -12.33 -2.46 -8.63
N GLU A 95 -13.06 -1.40 -8.36
CA GLU A 95 -14.52 -1.35 -8.50
C GLU A 95 -15.00 -1.54 -9.97
N ASP A 96 -14.15 -1.22 -10.93
CA ASP A 96 -14.43 -1.36 -12.36
C ASP A 96 -14.25 -2.78 -12.89
N LEU A 97 -13.73 -3.71 -12.08
CA LEU A 97 -13.62 -5.11 -12.45
C LEU A 97 -14.99 -5.79 -12.43
N THR A 98 -15.30 -6.47 -13.55
CA THR A 98 -16.57 -7.19 -13.71
C THR A 98 -16.46 -8.67 -13.33
N GLU A 99 -15.27 -9.23 -13.39
CA GLU A 99 -15.06 -10.65 -13.14
C GLU A 99 -13.64 -10.92 -12.61
N VAL A 100 -13.55 -11.82 -11.65
CA VAL A 100 -12.29 -12.36 -11.13
C VAL A 100 -12.38 -13.89 -11.16
N LEU A 101 -11.50 -14.54 -11.92
CA LEU A 101 -11.43 -15.98 -12.03
C LEU A 101 -10.30 -16.53 -11.16
N VAL A 102 -10.61 -17.51 -10.33
CA VAL A 102 -9.63 -18.22 -9.48
C VAL A 102 -9.77 -19.72 -9.71
N ASP A 103 -8.65 -20.42 -9.63
CA ASP A 103 -8.55 -21.84 -9.91
C ASP A 103 -8.58 -22.73 -8.66
N THR A 104 -8.44 -22.15 -7.47
CA THR A 104 -8.42 -22.88 -6.20
C THR A 104 -9.29 -22.22 -5.15
N ASP A 105 -9.81 -23.05 -4.23
CA ASP A 105 -10.58 -22.56 -3.09
C ASP A 105 -9.72 -21.74 -2.13
N GLU A 106 -8.43 -22.03 -2.04
CA GLU A 106 -7.49 -21.26 -1.23
C GLU A 106 -7.35 -19.83 -1.75
N ALA A 107 -7.17 -19.67 -3.07
CA ALA A 107 -7.11 -18.36 -3.70
C ALA A 107 -8.45 -17.60 -3.55
N LEU A 108 -9.57 -18.31 -3.67
CA LEU A 108 -10.91 -17.71 -3.47
C LEU A 108 -11.09 -17.18 -2.04
N SER A 109 -10.56 -17.88 -1.04
CA SER A 109 -10.68 -17.46 0.36
C SER A 109 -9.98 -16.13 0.65
N LEU A 110 -8.92 -15.79 -0.09
CA LEU A 110 -8.18 -14.53 0.06
C LEU A 110 -9.00 -13.30 -0.35
N ILE A 111 -9.96 -13.47 -1.25
CA ILE A 111 -10.82 -12.38 -1.71
C ILE A 111 -11.84 -11.96 -0.63
N HIS A 112 -12.22 -12.88 0.24
CA HIS A 112 -13.23 -12.64 1.28
C HIS A 112 -12.67 -12.03 2.58
N ILE A 113 -11.39 -11.83 2.63
CA ILE A 113 -10.74 -11.14 3.74
C ILE A 113 -10.76 -9.64 3.51
#